data_fd56ea8c6912b8bf14f2ca7306159c44
#
_entry.id   fd56ea8c6912b8bf14f2ca7306159c44
#
_cell.length_a   1.000
_cell.length_b   1.000
_cell.length_c   1.000
_cell.angle_alpha   90.00
_cell.angle_beta   90.00
_cell.angle_gamma   90.00
#
_symmetry.space_group_name_H-M   'P 1'
#
loop_
_entity.id
_entity.type
_entity.pdbx_description
1 polymer ?
#
loop_
_entity_poly.entity_id
_entity_poly.type
_entity_poly.pdbx_seq_one_letter_code
_entity_poly.pdbx_strand_id
1 'polypeptide(L)'
;MNFPVLVDSNIYIGLLRRGLDPAEILGHWIGNGDLATCGMVRLEVERGLRIEKIHHRMAAFFDVLINIPSTNKIWKESAALAWSLDRSGITLPSQDILIATCAQEIGAAILTDDNHFEKFEGLQIFKPSQEFEGW
;
A
#
# COMPACT_ATOMS: atom_id res chain seq x y z
N MET A 1 -16.25 -5.18 3.44
CA MET A 1 -15.66 -5.55 2.15
C MET A 1 -15.29 -7.01 2.14
N ASN A 2 -15.40 -7.65 0.97
CA ASN A 2 -15.16 -9.09 0.83
C ASN A 2 -13.77 -9.40 0.25
N PHE A 3 -12.89 -8.43 0.13
CA PHE A 3 -11.54 -8.59 -0.41
C PHE A 3 -10.56 -7.72 0.39
N PRO A 4 -9.28 -8.13 0.43
CA PRO A 4 -8.29 -7.34 1.16
C PRO A 4 -7.97 -6.02 0.44
N VAL A 5 -7.53 -5.05 1.22
CA VAL A 5 -7.09 -3.76 0.71
C VAL A 5 -5.66 -3.51 1.18
N LEU A 6 -4.75 -3.34 0.22
CA LEU A 6 -3.39 -2.93 0.50
C LEU A 6 -3.35 -1.40 0.50
N VAL A 7 -2.94 -0.83 1.62
CA VAL A 7 -2.88 0.63 1.78
C VAL A 7 -1.48 1.09 1.42
N ASP A 8 -1.38 2.01 0.46
CA ASP A 8 -0.11 2.57 0.01
C ASP A 8 0.53 3.44 1.08
N SER A 9 1.85 3.55 1.05
CA SER A 9 2.62 4.31 2.02
C SER A 9 2.19 5.77 2.11
N ASN A 10 1.81 6.40 1.01
CA ASN A 10 1.40 7.81 1.01
C ASN A 10 0.15 8.08 1.87
N ILE A 11 -0.73 7.09 2.02
CA ILE A 11 -1.90 7.22 2.89
C ILE A 11 -1.46 7.28 4.36
N TYR A 12 -0.58 6.37 4.77
CA TYR A 12 -0.04 6.36 6.13
C TYR A 12 0.72 7.64 6.43
N ILE A 13 1.61 8.03 5.53
CA ILE A 13 2.43 9.24 5.69
C ILE A 13 1.54 10.48 5.77
N GLY A 14 0.52 10.57 4.93
CA GLY A 14 -0.43 11.68 4.95
C GLY A 14 -1.19 11.79 6.26
N LEU A 15 -1.70 10.67 6.79
CA LEU A 15 -2.40 10.64 8.07
C LEU A 15 -1.48 11.05 9.22
N LEU A 16 -0.27 10.50 9.25
CA LEU A 16 0.71 10.80 10.30
C LEU A 16 1.14 12.27 10.30
N ARG A 17 1.29 12.87 9.12
CA ARG A 17 1.60 14.30 9.00
C ARG A 17 0.48 15.19 9.53
N ARG A 18 -0.74 14.71 9.48
CA ARG A 18 -1.92 15.41 10.02
C ARG A 18 -2.13 15.15 11.51
N GLY A 19 -1.22 14.39 12.16
CA GLY A 19 -1.35 14.05 13.56
C GLY A 19 -2.42 13.03 13.85
N LEU A 20 -2.88 12.28 12.85
CA LEU A 20 -3.91 11.26 12.99
C LEU A 20 -3.28 9.88 13.16
N ASP A 21 -4.00 8.98 13.82
CA ASP A 21 -3.57 7.61 14.03
C ASP A 21 -4.10 6.72 12.90
N PRO A 22 -3.22 6.23 12.00
CA PRO A 22 -3.67 5.39 10.90
C PRO A 22 -4.39 4.12 11.36
N ALA A 23 -3.98 3.54 12.47
CA ALA A 23 -4.62 2.32 12.99
C ALA A 23 -6.08 2.57 13.31
N GLU A 24 -6.39 3.70 13.93
CA GLU A 24 -7.75 4.08 14.27
C GLU A 24 -8.59 4.39 13.02
N ILE A 25 -8.06 5.24 12.14
CA ILE A 25 -8.77 5.69 10.94
C ILE A 25 -9.09 4.52 10.02
N LEU A 26 -8.07 3.72 9.69
CA LEU A 26 -8.21 2.63 8.74
C LEU A 26 -8.96 1.45 9.33
N GLY A 27 -8.78 1.19 10.63
CA GLY A 27 -9.50 0.13 11.32
C GLY A 27 -11.00 0.33 11.32
N HIS A 28 -11.46 1.56 11.54
CA HIS A 28 -12.88 1.90 11.49
C HIS A 28 -13.46 1.77 10.09
N TRP A 29 -12.67 2.11 9.09
CA TRP A 29 -13.16 2.17 7.73
C TRP A 29 -13.24 0.79 7.06
N ILE A 30 -12.20 -0.02 7.20
CA ILE A 30 -12.11 -1.28 6.45
C ILE A 30 -12.37 -2.50 7.34
N GLY A 31 -12.00 -2.42 8.62
CA GLY A 31 -11.95 -3.56 9.51
C GLY A 31 -10.56 -4.20 9.48
N ASN A 32 -10.12 -4.71 10.64
CA ASN A 32 -8.73 -5.18 10.79
C ASN A 32 -8.39 -6.38 9.92
N GLY A 33 -9.35 -7.27 9.65
CA GLY A 33 -9.11 -8.49 8.88
C GLY A 33 -8.92 -8.25 7.39
N ASP A 34 -9.31 -7.08 6.90
CA ASP A 34 -9.30 -6.77 5.46
C ASP A 34 -8.09 -5.97 5.02
N LEU A 35 -7.27 -5.50 5.95
CA LEU A 35 -6.10 -4.70 5.62
C LEU A 35 -4.88 -5.57 5.33
N ALA A 36 -4.17 -5.23 4.26
CA ALA A 36 -2.92 -5.88 3.88
C ALA A 36 -1.81 -4.85 3.78
N THR A 37 -0.59 -5.32 3.91
CA THR A 37 0.63 -4.54 3.70
C THR A 37 1.71 -5.43 3.08
N CYS A 38 2.81 -4.81 2.69
CA CYS A 38 3.99 -5.52 2.20
C CYS A 38 5.25 -4.84 2.72
N GLY A 39 6.39 -5.50 2.58
CA GLY A 39 7.65 -4.97 3.09
C GLY A 39 8.02 -3.59 2.57
N MET A 40 7.71 -3.30 1.31
CA MET A 40 8.01 -1.98 0.73
C MET A 40 7.21 -0.87 1.41
N VAL A 41 5.92 -1.09 1.68
CA VAL A 41 5.10 -0.11 2.39
C VAL A 41 5.63 0.12 3.80
N ARG A 42 5.92 -0.97 4.52
CA ARG A 42 6.48 -0.87 5.88
C ARG A 42 7.78 -0.08 5.88
N LEU A 43 8.68 -0.40 4.94
CA LEU A 43 9.97 0.28 4.85
C LEU A 43 9.80 1.78 4.62
N GLU A 44 8.96 2.16 3.68
CA GLU A 44 8.74 3.57 3.35
C GLU A 44 8.12 4.35 4.52
N VAL A 45 7.16 3.76 5.21
CA VAL A 45 6.52 4.40 6.37
C VAL A 45 7.46 4.46 7.57
N GLU A 46 8.03 3.33 7.96
CA GLU A 46 8.81 3.25 9.19
C GLU A 46 10.10 4.08 9.13
N ARG A 47 10.79 4.11 7.98
CA ARG A 47 12.02 4.89 7.85
C ARG A 47 11.80 6.40 8.02
N GLY A 48 10.60 6.88 7.78
CA GLY A 48 10.25 8.30 7.91
C GLY A 48 9.85 8.72 9.31
N LEU A 49 9.68 7.78 10.24
CA LEU A 49 9.23 8.07 11.59
C LEU A 49 10.40 8.45 12.49
N ARG A 50 10.30 9.62 13.14
CA ARG A 50 11.35 10.13 14.02
C ARG A 50 11.06 9.91 15.51
N ILE A 51 9.78 9.72 15.87
CA ILE A 51 9.34 9.54 17.24
C ILE A 51 9.26 8.04 17.51
N GLU A 52 10.08 7.56 18.44
CA GLU A 52 10.20 6.13 18.75
C GLU A 52 8.87 5.51 19.15
N LYS A 53 8.08 6.19 19.94
CA LYS A 53 6.77 5.71 20.38
C LYS A 53 5.82 5.47 19.18
N ILE A 54 5.82 6.38 18.22
CA ILE A 54 5.01 6.26 17.00
C ILE A 54 5.54 5.13 16.13
N HIS A 55 6.85 5.01 16.01
CA HIS A 55 7.48 3.93 15.26
C HIS A 55 7.07 2.56 15.82
N HIS A 56 7.16 2.37 17.15
CA HIS A 56 6.75 1.11 17.79
C HIS A 56 5.26 0.82 17.55
N ARG A 57 4.41 1.83 17.65
CA ARG A 57 2.98 1.68 17.41
C ARG A 57 2.69 1.26 15.97
N MET A 58 3.34 1.88 15.00
CA MET A 58 3.14 1.56 13.59
C MET A 58 3.68 0.17 13.25
N ALA A 59 4.83 -0.19 13.76
CA ALA A 59 5.39 -1.53 13.55
C ALA A 59 4.45 -2.61 14.10
N ALA A 60 3.90 -2.42 15.30
CA ALA A 60 2.94 -3.34 15.88
C ALA A 60 1.64 -3.42 15.06
N PHE A 61 1.18 -2.30 14.54
CA PHE A 61 0.01 -2.26 13.67
C PHE A 61 0.25 -3.09 12.40
N PHE A 62 1.37 -2.88 11.72
CA PHE A 62 1.70 -3.64 10.52
C PHE A 62 1.81 -5.14 10.79
N ASP A 63 2.34 -5.53 11.95
CA ASP A 63 2.52 -6.95 12.28
C ASP A 63 1.21 -7.74 12.34
N VAL A 64 0.09 -7.08 12.64
CA VAL A 64 -1.22 -7.76 12.74
C VAL A 64 -2.01 -7.74 11.44
N LEU A 65 -1.53 -7.06 10.42
CA LEU A 65 -2.17 -7.04 9.11
C LEU A 65 -1.83 -8.30 8.31
N ILE A 66 -2.51 -8.46 7.18
CA ILE A 66 -2.10 -9.45 6.19
C ILE A 66 -0.79 -8.97 5.58
N ASN A 67 0.31 -9.66 5.86
CA ASN A 67 1.62 -9.32 5.32
C ASN A 67 1.87 -10.13 4.06
N ILE A 68 1.99 -9.46 2.92
CA ILE A 68 2.22 -10.10 1.63
C ILE A 68 3.74 -10.25 1.46
N PRO A 69 4.27 -11.49 1.41
CA PRO A 69 5.71 -11.67 1.29
C PRO A 69 6.21 -11.32 -0.12
N SER A 70 7.33 -10.63 -0.19
CA SER A 70 8.01 -10.32 -1.46
C SER A 70 8.87 -11.52 -1.89
N THR A 71 8.21 -12.56 -2.37
CA THR A 71 8.84 -13.80 -2.79
C THR A 71 9.62 -13.61 -4.08
N ASN A 72 10.46 -14.59 -4.44
CA ASN A 72 11.17 -14.57 -5.71
C ASN A 72 10.19 -14.51 -6.90
N LYS A 73 9.05 -15.18 -6.79
CA LYS A 73 7.97 -15.10 -7.78
C LYS A 73 7.51 -13.67 -7.99
N ILE A 74 7.25 -12.94 -6.89
CA ILE A 74 6.81 -11.54 -6.95
C ILE A 74 7.89 -10.65 -7.56
N TRP A 75 9.16 -10.86 -7.23
CA TRP A 75 10.25 -10.10 -7.85
C TRP A 75 10.33 -10.33 -9.35
N LYS A 76 10.19 -11.57 -9.78
CA LYS A 76 10.18 -11.91 -11.21
C LYS A 76 9.00 -11.28 -11.94
N GLU A 77 7.82 -11.35 -11.36
CA GLU A 77 6.61 -10.74 -11.93
C GLU A 77 6.73 -9.23 -12.00
N SER A 78 7.27 -8.60 -10.95
CA SER A 78 7.52 -7.15 -10.92
C SER A 78 8.50 -6.72 -12.02
N ALA A 79 9.57 -7.47 -12.19
CA ALA A 79 10.57 -7.19 -13.23
C ALA A 79 9.96 -7.32 -14.64
N ALA A 80 9.18 -8.36 -14.87
CA ALA A 80 8.50 -8.57 -16.16
C ALA A 80 7.48 -7.46 -16.44
N LEU A 81 6.73 -7.06 -15.44
CA LEU A 81 5.75 -5.96 -15.55
C LEU A 81 6.43 -4.63 -15.86
N ALA A 82 7.50 -4.30 -15.14
CA ALA A 82 8.27 -3.08 -15.38
C ALA A 82 8.82 -3.05 -16.81
N TRP A 83 9.40 -4.18 -17.26
CA TRP A 83 9.93 -4.31 -18.62
C TRP A 83 8.83 -4.07 -19.67
N SER A 84 7.67 -4.67 -19.46
CA SER A 84 6.52 -4.54 -20.37
C SER A 84 5.98 -3.11 -20.44
N LEU A 85 5.84 -2.45 -19.28
CA LEU A 85 5.39 -1.06 -19.20
C LEU A 85 6.37 -0.12 -19.92
N ASP A 86 7.69 -0.31 -19.67
CA ASP A 86 8.72 0.51 -20.33
C ASP A 86 8.65 0.38 -21.86
N ARG A 87 8.41 -0.84 -22.37
CA ARG A 87 8.25 -1.07 -23.82
C ARG A 87 7.00 -0.38 -24.38
N SER A 88 6.00 -0.14 -23.54
CA SER A 88 4.77 0.58 -23.92
C SER A 88 4.89 2.10 -23.71
N GLY A 89 6.06 2.59 -23.31
CA GLY A 89 6.29 4.02 -23.08
C GLY A 89 5.84 4.50 -21.71
N ILE A 90 5.60 3.59 -20.76
CA ILE A 90 5.14 3.91 -19.41
C ILE A 90 6.23 3.53 -18.43
N THR A 91 6.89 4.51 -17.81
CA THR A 91 7.90 4.27 -16.77
C THR A 91 7.34 4.68 -15.42
N LEU A 92 7.21 3.70 -14.52
CA LEU A 92 6.72 3.92 -13.17
C LEU A 92 7.81 3.62 -12.15
N PRO A 93 7.75 4.22 -10.95
CA PRO A 93 8.70 3.90 -9.91
C PRO A 93 8.67 2.41 -9.56
N SER A 94 9.85 1.83 -9.31
CA SER A 94 9.97 0.40 -8.98
C SER A 94 9.18 0.02 -7.73
N GLN A 95 9.10 0.92 -6.76
CA GLN A 95 8.33 0.73 -5.53
C GLN A 95 6.86 0.51 -5.85
N ASP A 96 6.28 1.32 -6.73
CA ASP A 96 4.87 1.22 -7.10
C ASP A 96 4.59 -0.08 -7.85
N ILE A 97 5.51 -0.49 -8.72
CA ILE A 97 5.40 -1.75 -9.45
C ILE A 97 5.38 -2.93 -8.48
N LEU A 98 6.28 -2.93 -7.49
CA LEU A 98 6.34 -3.99 -6.49
C LEU A 98 5.06 -4.03 -5.64
N ILE A 99 4.59 -2.88 -5.19
CA ILE A 99 3.37 -2.79 -4.38
C ILE A 99 2.16 -3.30 -5.17
N ALA A 100 2.02 -2.89 -6.43
CA ALA A 100 0.94 -3.36 -7.31
C ALA A 100 1.00 -4.88 -7.51
N THR A 101 2.19 -5.43 -7.72
CA THR A 101 2.37 -6.86 -7.90
C THR A 101 1.98 -7.63 -6.64
N CYS A 102 2.37 -7.11 -5.47
CA CYS A 102 1.95 -7.71 -4.18
C CYS A 102 0.44 -7.71 -4.03
N ALA A 103 -0.22 -6.60 -4.36
CA ALA A 103 -1.68 -6.52 -4.28
C ALA A 103 -2.34 -7.55 -5.20
N GLN A 104 -1.87 -7.66 -6.44
CA GLN A 104 -2.41 -8.60 -7.42
C GLN A 104 -2.25 -10.06 -6.97
N GLU A 105 -1.19 -10.37 -6.26
CA GLU A 105 -0.91 -11.74 -5.79
C GLU A 105 -2.04 -12.30 -4.91
N ILE A 106 -2.66 -11.46 -4.10
CA ILE A 106 -3.74 -11.89 -3.19
C ILE A 106 -5.12 -11.36 -3.60
N GLY A 107 -5.23 -10.75 -4.77
CA GLY A 107 -6.48 -10.15 -5.21
C GLY A 107 -6.90 -8.93 -4.39
N ALA A 108 -5.96 -8.19 -3.84
CA ALA A 108 -6.24 -7.00 -3.04
C ALA A 108 -6.48 -5.79 -3.95
N ALA A 109 -7.37 -4.90 -3.49
CA ALA A 109 -7.44 -3.54 -4.02
C ALA A 109 -6.31 -2.70 -3.40
N ILE A 110 -6.01 -1.57 -3.99
CA ILE A 110 -5.07 -0.59 -3.43
C ILE A 110 -5.82 0.67 -3.01
N LEU A 111 -5.58 1.12 -1.79
CA LEU A 111 -5.96 2.46 -1.34
C LEU A 111 -4.75 3.37 -1.49
N THR A 112 -4.83 4.34 -2.38
CA THR A 112 -3.72 5.22 -2.71
C THR A 112 -4.22 6.59 -3.16
N ASP A 113 -3.38 7.60 -2.96
CA ASP A 113 -3.58 8.94 -3.50
C ASP A 113 -2.73 9.17 -4.77
N ASP A 114 -1.99 8.16 -5.21
CA ASP A 114 -1.07 8.23 -6.34
C ASP A 114 -1.73 7.71 -7.62
N ASN A 115 -1.69 8.51 -8.68
CA ASN A 115 -2.27 8.15 -9.96
C ASN A 115 -1.45 7.11 -10.75
N HIS A 116 -0.23 6.80 -10.32
CA HIS A 116 0.60 5.76 -10.96
C HIS A 116 -0.11 4.41 -11.04
N PHE A 117 -0.89 4.07 -10.02
CA PHE A 117 -1.55 2.77 -9.95
C PHE A 117 -2.66 2.59 -10.98
N GLU A 118 -3.16 3.66 -11.57
CA GLU A 118 -4.16 3.60 -12.65
C GLU A 118 -3.61 2.96 -13.93
N LYS A 119 -2.28 2.86 -14.06
CA LYS A 119 -1.61 2.25 -15.22
C LYS A 119 -1.56 0.73 -15.15
N PHE A 120 -1.94 0.12 -14.03
CA PHE A 120 -1.93 -1.34 -13.87
C PHE A 120 -3.29 -1.92 -14.23
N GLU A 121 -3.31 -2.86 -15.19
CA GLU A 121 -4.53 -3.54 -15.58
C GLU A 121 -5.03 -4.49 -14.49
N GLY A 122 -6.35 -4.54 -14.31
CA GLY A 122 -6.97 -5.46 -13.38
C GLY A 122 -6.82 -5.11 -11.90
N LEU A 123 -6.21 -3.98 -11.59
CA LEU A 123 -6.03 -3.52 -10.23
C LEU A 123 -7.15 -2.58 -9.84
N GLN A 124 -7.91 -2.95 -8.80
CA GLN A 124 -8.94 -2.07 -8.27
C GLN A 124 -8.29 -1.02 -7.36
N ILE A 125 -8.68 0.24 -7.55
CA ILE A 125 -8.10 1.36 -6.84
C ILE A 125 -9.16 2.13 -6.09
N PHE A 126 -8.89 2.43 -4.82
CA PHE A 126 -9.68 3.33 -4.01
C PHE A 126 -8.89 4.60 -3.75
N LYS A 127 -9.54 5.76 -3.89
CA LYS A 127 -8.95 7.06 -3.59
C LYS A 127 -9.46 7.55 -2.25
N PRO A 128 -8.59 8.10 -1.37
CA PRO A 128 -9.03 8.57 -0.06
C PRO A 128 -10.08 9.69 -0.15
N SER A 129 -9.98 10.57 -1.15
CA SER A 129 -10.97 11.64 -1.35
C SER A 129 -12.38 11.14 -1.65
N GLN A 130 -12.50 9.92 -2.17
CA GLN A 130 -13.79 9.26 -2.46
C GLN A 130 -14.30 8.44 -1.28
N GLU A 131 -13.38 7.95 -0.45
CA GLU A 131 -13.67 7.00 0.62
C GLU A 131 -13.73 7.64 2.01
N PHE A 132 -13.01 8.73 2.21
CA PHE A 132 -12.93 9.42 3.51
C PHE A 132 -13.46 10.83 3.40
N GLU A 133 -14.34 11.17 4.31
CA GLU A 133 -14.82 12.53 4.46
C GLU A 133 -13.70 13.42 5.00
N GLY A 134 -13.53 14.59 4.39
CA GLY A 134 -12.54 15.57 4.83
C GLY A 134 -11.09 15.30 4.39
N TRP A 135 -10.89 14.35 3.54
CA TRP A 135 -9.53 14.05 3.03
C TRP A 135 -8.98 15.16 2.15
#